data_91bdf7a6a70d4675c6caf056d9dabc55
#
_entry.id   91bdf7a6a70d4675c6caf056d9dabc55
#
_cell.length_a   1.000
_cell.length_b   1.000
_cell.length_c   1.000
_cell.angle_alpha   90.00
_cell.angle_beta   90.00
_cell.angle_gamma   90.00
#
_symmetry.space_group_name_H-M   'P 1'
#
loop_
_entity.id
_entity.type
_entity.pdbx_description
1 polymer ?
#
loop_
_entity_poly.entity_id
_entity_poly.type
_entity_poly.pdbx_seq_one_letter_code
_entity_poly.pdbx_strand_id
1 'polypeptide(L)'
;MNPRILLVLFKQKNGSYILAGKNDKGFIKSEGNKESPALMDTLDSISIKNNILKIKLNYFLSAGSWSVTQNTYTFRFQNQKLELIGFDNNSFMRNSGDQEKLSINFSTNKVKITTGGNIFDEKANKPKEEWKTVNIKKKYVLDEMTSDIVGEIMKYIY
;
A
#
# COMPACT_ATOMS: atom_id res chain seq x y z
N MET A 1 2.52 14.48 -18.60
CA MET A 1 2.25 13.58 -17.45
C MET A 1 2.23 14.45 -16.21
N ASN A 2 1.13 14.45 -15.43
CA ASN A 2 1.03 15.25 -14.22
C ASN A 2 1.57 14.42 -13.02
N PRO A 3 2.71 14.78 -12.44
CA PRO A 3 3.19 14.11 -11.24
C PRO A 3 2.20 14.38 -10.09
N ARG A 4 1.90 13.35 -9.31
CA ARG A 4 1.05 13.47 -8.14
C ARG A 4 1.88 13.89 -6.93
N ILE A 5 1.42 14.91 -6.24
CA ILE A 5 2.03 15.40 -5.01
C ILE A 5 1.05 15.12 -3.87
N LEU A 6 1.52 14.46 -2.83
CA LEU A 6 0.78 14.21 -1.60
C LEU A 6 1.30 15.14 -0.51
N LEU A 7 0.41 15.92 0.10
CA LEU A 7 0.71 16.77 1.26
C LEU A 7 -0.14 16.34 2.45
N VAL A 8 0.49 16.24 3.61
CA VAL A 8 -0.18 16.04 4.90
C VAL A 8 0.05 17.25 5.77
N LEU A 9 -1.03 17.87 6.20
CA LEU A 9 -1.02 19.13 6.95
C LEU A 9 -1.69 18.94 8.30
N PHE A 10 -1.09 19.49 9.36
CA PHE A 10 -1.71 19.56 10.68
C PHE A 10 -2.26 20.95 10.95
N LYS A 11 -3.57 21.02 11.24
CA LYS A 11 -4.23 22.26 11.64
C LYS A 11 -3.79 22.64 13.05
N GLN A 12 -3.36 23.88 13.21
CA GLN A 12 -2.97 24.47 14.48
C GLN A 12 -4.18 25.11 15.20
N LYS A 13 -4.05 25.38 16.50
CA LYS A 13 -5.10 26.05 17.31
C LYS A 13 -5.44 27.46 16.79
N ASN A 14 -4.47 28.14 16.22
CA ASN A 14 -4.65 29.49 15.64
C ASN A 14 -5.26 29.46 14.23
N GLY A 15 -5.63 28.28 13.70
CA GLY A 15 -6.21 28.10 12.37
C GLY A 15 -5.19 27.95 11.24
N SER A 16 -3.90 28.14 11.49
CA SER A 16 -2.85 27.90 10.49
C SER A 16 -2.60 26.40 10.30
N TYR A 17 -1.82 26.05 9.26
CA TYR A 17 -1.43 24.67 8.97
C TYR A 17 0.08 24.56 8.93
N ILE A 18 0.61 23.45 9.46
CA ILE A 18 2.02 23.07 9.31
C ILE A 18 2.12 21.81 8.45
N LEU A 19 3.16 21.76 7.64
CA LEU A 19 3.45 20.59 6.81
C LEU A 19 3.99 19.47 7.71
N ALA A 20 3.29 18.33 7.73
CA ALA A 20 3.67 17.14 8.49
C ALA A 20 4.36 16.09 7.62
N GLY A 21 4.11 16.10 6.31
CA GLY A 21 4.73 15.21 5.34
C GLY A 21 4.42 15.63 3.90
N LYS A 22 5.37 15.34 3.01
CA LYS A 22 5.25 15.61 1.57
C LYS A 22 5.82 14.43 0.80
N ASN A 23 5.09 13.94 -0.19
CA ASN A 23 5.64 13.03 -1.18
C ASN A 23 5.42 13.56 -2.60
N ASP A 24 6.50 13.79 -3.32
CA ASP A 24 6.56 14.17 -4.73
C ASP A 24 7.48 13.23 -5.53
N LYS A 25 7.79 12.04 -4.97
CA LYS A 25 8.72 11.04 -5.53
C LYS A 25 8.01 9.92 -6.30
N GLY A 26 6.76 10.14 -6.72
CA GLY A 26 6.02 9.19 -7.53
C GLY A 26 5.49 7.98 -6.76
N PHE A 27 5.29 8.10 -5.44
CA PHE A 27 4.64 7.06 -4.63
C PHE A 27 3.26 6.70 -5.18
N ILE A 28 2.47 7.71 -5.53
CA ILE A 28 1.16 7.52 -6.18
C ILE A 28 1.37 7.69 -7.69
N LYS A 29 1.31 6.58 -8.44
CA LYS A 29 1.42 6.61 -9.90
C LYS A 29 0.21 7.31 -10.53
N SER A 30 0.44 8.06 -11.61
CA SER A 30 -0.63 8.55 -12.47
C SER A 30 -1.13 7.43 -13.39
N GLU A 31 -2.39 7.50 -13.79
CA GLU A 31 -2.96 6.63 -14.81
C GLU A 31 -2.24 6.82 -16.16
N GLY A 32 -2.27 5.79 -17.02
CA GLY A 32 -1.85 5.88 -18.42
C GLY A 32 -0.45 6.42 -18.65
N ASN A 33 0.53 6.07 -17.81
CA ASN A 33 1.90 6.52 -17.98
C ASN A 33 2.63 5.72 -19.08
N LYS A 34 3.82 6.24 -19.54
CA LYS A 34 4.59 5.61 -20.63
C LYS A 34 4.98 4.15 -20.35
N GLU A 35 5.25 3.82 -19.07
CA GLU A 35 5.67 2.46 -18.66
C GLU A 35 4.48 1.51 -18.56
N SER A 36 3.31 2.03 -18.26
CA SER A 36 2.09 1.25 -18.07
C SER A 36 0.88 2.00 -18.65
N PRO A 37 0.74 2.05 -19.98
CA PRO A 37 -0.32 2.82 -20.64
C PRO A 37 -1.74 2.32 -20.32
N ALA A 38 -1.88 1.04 -19.94
CA ALA A 38 -3.15 0.43 -19.56
C ALA A 38 -3.48 0.56 -18.06
N LEU A 39 -2.62 1.22 -17.28
CA LEU A 39 -2.85 1.40 -15.84
C LEU A 39 -3.97 2.43 -15.61
N MET A 40 -5.00 2.00 -14.89
CA MET A 40 -6.08 2.88 -14.41
C MET A 40 -5.59 3.73 -13.24
N ASP A 41 -6.36 4.76 -12.87
CA ASP A 41 -6.03 5.59 -11.72
C ASP A 41 -5.77 4.73 -10.48
N THR A 42 -4.58 4.90 -9.90
CA THR A 42 -4.14 4.06 -8.78
C THR A 42 -4.70 4.53 -7.44
N LEU A 43 -5.06 5.80 -7.28
CA LEU A 43 -5.53 6.30 -5.99
C LEU A 43 -6.98 5.87 -5.74
N ASP A 44 -7.17 4.96 -4.76
CA ASP A 44 -8.49 4.54 -4.30
C ASP A 44 -9.02 5.46 -3.20
N SER A 45 -8.28 5.58 -2.09
CA SER A 45 -8.71 6.42 -0.97
C SER A 45 -7.58 6.88 -0.07
N ILE A 46 -7.81 8.02 0.58
CA ILE A 46 -6.98 8.54 1.67
C ILE A 46 -7.89 8.81 2.86
N SER A 47 -7.51 8.32 4.03
CA SER A 47 -8.28 8.56 5.27
C SER A 47 -7.36 8.79 6.46
N ILE A 48 -7.82 9.65 7.39
CA ILE A 48 -7.15 9.88 8.67
C ILE A 48 -8.16 9.61 9.79
N LYS A 49 -7.81 8.69 10.68
CA LYS A 49 -8.61 8.37 11.88
C LYS A 49 -7.67 8.08 13.05
N ASN A 50 -7.91 8.68 14.20
CA ASN A 50 -7.11 8.49 15.42
C ASN A 50 -5.60 8.68 15.19
N ASN A 51 -5.22 9.73 14.46
CA ASN A 51 -3.84 10.06 14.08
C ASN A 51 -3.14 8.99 13.21
N ILE A 52 -3.92 8.10 12.59
CA ILE A 52 -3.44 7.10 11.64
C ILE A 52 -3.88 7.54 10.24
N LEU A 53 -2.90 7.73 9.35
CA LEU A 53 -3.13 7.97 7.93
C LEU A 53 -3.14 6.62 7.21
N LYS A 54 -4.19 6.36 6.45
CA LYS A 54 -4.26 5.21 5.53
C LYS A 54 -4.39 5.71 4.10
N ILE A 55 -3.58 5.13 3.23
CA ILE A 55 -3.59 5.36 1.78
C ILE A 55 -3.81 4.03 1.11
N LYS A 56 -4.87 3.94 0.30
CA LYS A 56 -5.17 2.76 -0.51
C LYS A 56 -4.87 3.06 -1.97
N LEU A 57 -4.11 2.17 -2.58
CA LEU A 57 -3.78 2.21 -4.00
C LEU A 57 -4.25 0.93 -4.68
N ASN A 58 -4.98 1.08 -5.78
CA ASN A 58 -5.43 -0.01 -6.64
C ASN A 58 -4.58 -0.07 -7.91
N TYR A 59 -4.05 -1.23 -8.22
CA TYR A 59 -3.34 -1.49 -9.46
C TYR A 59 -4.20 -2.39 -10.34
N PHE A 60 -4.87 -1.76 -11.28
CA PHE A 60 -5.71 -2.40 -12.27
C PHE A 60 -5.22 -1.99 -13.66
N LEU A 61 -4.90 -2.97 -14.50
CA LEU A 61 -4.59 -2.75 -15.91
C LEU A 61 -5.80 -3.15 -16.75
N SER A 62 -6.26 -2.24 -17.60
CA SER A 62 -7.37 -2.51 -18.53
C SER A 62 -7.01 -3.55 -19.58
N ALA A 63 -5.71 -3.72 -19.88
CA ALA A 63 -5.17 -4.72 -20.81
C ALA A 63 -3.81 -5.24 -20.31
N GLY A 64 -3.43 -6.43 -20.76
CA GLY A 64 -2.10 -7.02 -20.52
C GLY A 64 -1.93 -7.76 -19.20
N SER A 65 -2.90 -7.72 -18.27
CA SER A 65 -2.84 -8.47 -17.02
C SER A 65 -4.23 -8.85 -16.52
N TRP A 66 -4.34 -10.04 -15.94
CA TRP A 66 -5.52 -10.47 -15.20
C TRP A 66 -5.44 -10.18 -13.70
N SER A 67 -4.27 -9.82 -13.21
CA SER A 67 -4.06 -9.50 -11.80
C SER A 67 -4.63 -8.14 -11.44
N VAL A 68 -5.32 -8.08 -10.31
CA VAL A 68 -5.71 -6.84 -9.61
C VAL A 68 -5.05 -6.85 -8.25
N THR A 69 -4.42 -5.74 -7.88
CA THR A 69 -3.73 -5.63 -6.60
C THR A 69 -4.19 -4.37 -5.87
N GLN A 70 -4.57 -4.53 -4.62
CA GLN A 70 -4.87 -3.44 -3.72
C GLN A 70 -3.83 -3.38 -2.61
N ASN A 71 -3.18 -2.24 -2.47
CA ASN A 71 -2.21 -1.96 -1.42
C ASN A 71 -2.77 -0.96 -0.43
N THR A 72 -2.70 -1.25 0.86
CA THR A 72 -3.04 -0.32 1.92
C THR A 72 -1.80 -0.01 2.74
N TYR A 73 -1.43 1.25 2.77
CA TYR A 73 -0.30 1.76 3.54
C TYR A 73 -0.83 2.47 4.77
N THR A 74 -0.36 2.08 5.95
CA THR A 74 -0.78 2.63 7.23
C THR A 74 0.37 3.37 7.87
N PHE A 75 0.21 4.69 8.06
CA PHE A 75 1.24 5.57 8.63
C PHE A 75 0.81 6.11 9.98
N ARG A 76 1.79 6.33 10.85
CA ARG A 76 1.64 7.07 12.09
C ARG A 76 2.64 8.22 12.13
N PHE A 77 2.19 9.39 12.59
CA PHE A 77 3.11 10.50 12.85
C PHE A 77 3.84 10.24 14.16
N GLN A 78 5.13 10.01 14.07
CA GLN A 78 6.04 9.77 15.19
C GLN A 78 7.45 10.18 14.78
N ASN A 79 8.29 10.58 15.76
CA ASN A 79 9.64 11.05 15.47
C ASN A 79 9.67 12.18 14.42
N GLN A 80 8.67 13.06 14.43
CA GLN A 80 8.47 14.18 13.49
C GLN A 80 8.33 13.75 12.01
N LYS A 81 7.97 12.50 11.75
CA LYS A 81 7.77 11.94 10.41
C LYS A 81 6.52 11.07 10.35
N LEU A 82 5.97 10.89 9.16
CA LEU A 82 4.94 9.88 8.90
C LEU A 82 5.63 8.55 8.60
N GLU A 83 5.80 7.73 9.65
CA GLU A 83 6.41 6.40 9.54
C GLU A 83 5.39 5.35 9.15
N LEU A 84 5.75 4.47 8.21
CA LEU A 84 4.96 3.31 7.80
C LEU A 84 4.97 2.28 8.94
N ILE A 85 3.80 1.97 9.50
CA ILE A 85 3.62 1.02 10.60
C ILE A 85 2.91 -0.27 10.16
N GLY A 86 2.23 -0.24 9.01
CA GLY A 86 1.54 -1.41 8.46
C GLY A 86 1.44 -1.33 6.94
N PHE A 87 1.47 -2.49 6.30
CA PHE A 87 1.25 -2.65 4.87
C PHE A 87 0.40 -3.89 4.63
N ASP A 88 -0.69 -3.72 3.89
CA ASP A 88 -1.53 -4.83 3.44
C ASP A 88 -1.52 -4.86 1.91
N ASN A 89 -1.27 -6.03 1.34
CA ASN A 89 -1.39 -6.31 -0.07
C ASN A 89 -2.48 -7.37 -0.27
N ASN A 90 -3.43 -7.06 -1.11
CA ASN A 90 -4.53 -7.93 -1.51
C ASN A 90 -4.47 -8.08 -3.02
N SER A 91 -4.26 -9.28 -3.51
CA SER A 91 -4.23 -9.54 -4.94
C SER A 91 -5.19 -10.67 -5.33
N PHE A 92 -5.75 -10.56 -6.51
CA PHE A 92 -6.55 -11.64 -7.09
C PHE A 92 -6.45 -11.66 -8.60
N MET A 93 -6.71 -12.83 -9.17
CA MET A 93 -6.76 -13.05 -10.61
C MET A 93 -8.19 -12.96 -11.13
N ARG A 94 -8.46 -12.06 -12.06
CA ARG A 94 -9.82 -11.85 -12.62
C ARG A 94 -10.36 -13.05 -13.42
N ASN A 95 -9.47 -13.87 -13.97
CA ASN A 95 -9.84 -15.03 -14.76
C ASN A 95 -10.12 -16.28 -13.92
N SER A 96 -9.35 -16.52 -12.86
CA SER A 96 -9.49 -17.72 -12.02
C SER A 96 -10.14 -17.43 -10.66
N GLY A 97 -10.13 -16.19 -10.21
CA GLY A 97 -10.59 -15.81 -8.88
C GLY A 97 -9.59 -16.08 -7.75
N ASP A 98 -8.44 -16.67 -8.06
CA ASP A 98 -7.43 -16.99 -7.05
C ASP A 98 -6.98 -15.73 -6.33
N GLN A 99 -6.92 -15.80 -5.00
CA GLN A 99 -6.63 -14.67 -4.13
C GLN A 99 -5.45 -14.96 -3.21
N GLU A 100 -4.61 -13.94 -3.04
CA GLU A 100 -3.55 -13.90 -2.04
C GLU A 100 -3.64 -12.62 -1.22
N LYS A 101 -3.32 -12.71 0.08
CA LYS A 101 -3.25 -11.56 0.98
C LYS A 101 -1.95 -11.60 1.76
N LEU A 102 -1.36 -10.44 1.91
CA LEU A 102 -0.18 -10.21 2.74
C LEU A 102 -0.48 -9.07 3.70
N SER A 103 -0.15 -9.23 4.97
CA SER A 103 -0.24 -8.18 5.98
C SER A 103 1.06 -8.11 6.76
N ILE A 104 1.62 -6.92 6.88
CA ILE A 104 2.88 -6.65 7.59
C ILE A 104 2.63 -5.63 8.69
N ASN A 105 3.08 -5.95 9.89
CA ASN A 105 3.19 -5.00 10.98
C ASN A 105 4.67 -4.67 11.22
N PHE A 106 5.09 -3.48 10.83
CA PHE A 106 6.49 -3.02 10.96
C PHE A 106 6.91 -2.75 12.41
N SER A 107 5.94 -2.51 13.32
CA SER A 107 6.25 -2.30 14.74
C SER A 107 6.62 -3.61 15.45
N THR A 108 6.11 -4.74 14.98
CA THR A 108 6.33 -6.07 15.57
C THR A 108 7.14 -7.00 14.66
N ASN A 109 7.46 -6.57 13.45
CA ASN A 109 8.10 -7.37 12.41
C ASN A 109 7.37 -8.69 12.09
N LYS A 110 6.05 -8.70 12.27
CA LYS A 110 5.23 -9.87 11.95
C LYS A 110 4.58 -9.73 10.59
N VAL A 111 4.59 -10.83 9.86
CA VAL A 111 3.98 -10.98 8.54
C VAL A 111 2.96 -12.11 8.60
N LYS A 112 1.78 -11.84 8.04
CA LYS A 112 0.74 -12.83 7.78
C LYS A 112 0.58 -13.00 6.28
N ILE A 113 0.68 -14.22 5.79
CA ILE A 113 0.45 -14.58 4.39
C ILE A 113 -0.81 -15.46 4.36
N THR A 114 -1.75 -15.13 3.47
CA THR A 114 -2.96 -15.93 3.26
C THR A 114 -3.02 -16.32 1.79
N THR A 115 -3.06 -17.62 1.51
CA THR A 115 -3.12 -18.20 0.16
C THR A 115 -4.31 -19.12 -0.01
N GLY A 116 -4.70 -19.42 -1.25
CA GLY A 116 -5.74 -20.39 -1.56
C GLY A 116 -7.17 -19.89 -1.39
N GLY A 117 -7.39 -18.58 -1.24
CA GLY A 117 -8.73 -18.00 -1.34
C GLY A 117 -9.18 -17.87 -2.80
N ASN A 118 -10.51 -17.83 -3.03
CA ASN A 118 -11.07 -17.56 -4.34
C ASN A 118 -12.23 -16.58 -4.22
N ILE A 119 -12.25 -15.51 -5.05
CA ILE A 119 -13.28 -14.48 -4.98
C ILE A 119 -14.62 -14.89 -5.61
N PHE A 120 -14.64 -15.95 -6.42
CA PHE A 120 -15.85 -16.45 -7.09
C PHE A 120 -16.50 -17.60 -6.33
N ASP A 121 -15.71 -18.34 -5.52
CA ASP A 121 -16.21 -19.46 -4.73
C ASP A 121 -15.52 -19.52 -3.36
N GLU A 122 -16.21 -19.01 -2.36
CA GLU A 122 -15.73 -19.02 -0.97
C GLU A 122 -15.59 -20.44 -0.39
N LYS A 123 -16.21 -21.45 -1.02
CA LYS A 123 -16.18 -22.85 -0.59
C LYS A 123 -15.10 -23.68 -1.29
N ALA A 124 -14.61 -23.23 -2.45
CA ALA A 124 -13.72 -24.02 -3.30
C ALA A 124 -12.37 -24.35 -2.63
N ASN A 125 -11.80 -23.40 -1.90
CA ASN A 125 -10.53 -23.59 -1.21
C ASN A 125 -10.54 -22.83 0.12
N LYS A 126 -10.34 -23.54 1.23
CA LYS A 126 -10.13 -22.87 2.53
C LYS A 126 -8.80 -22.13 2.49
N PRO A 127 -8.78 -20.81 2.77
CA PRO A 127 -7.53 -20.06 2.83
C PRO A 127 -6.57 -20.65 3.86
N LYS A 128 -5.30 -20.75 3.50
CA LYS A 128 -4.22 -21.14 4.41
C LYS A 128 -3.53 -19.89 4.90
N GLU A 129 -3.31 -19.82 6.21
CA GLU A 129 -2.62 -18.71 6.85
C GLU A 129 -1.25 -19.16 7.35
N GLU A 130 -0.24 -18.39 7.01
CA GLU A 130 1.13 -18.55 7.49
C GLU A 130 1.58 -17.28 8.20
N TRP A 131 2.21 -17.43 9.36
CA TRP A 131 2.80 -16.33 10.09
C TRP A 131 4.32 -16.45 10.10
N LYS A 132 4.98 -15.35 9.78
CA LYS A 132 6.45 -15.23 9.82
C LYS A 132 6.87 -14.05 10.69
N THR A 133 8.05 -14.16 11.29
CA THR A 133 8.75 -13.01 11.85
C THR A 133 9.90 -12.67 10.91
N VAL A 134 9.96 -11.42 10.47
CA VAL A 134 10.98 -10.92 9.57
C VAL A 134 11.88 -9.92 10.29
N ASN A 135 13.07 -9.66 9.76
CA ASN A 135 13.99 -8.70 10.36
C ASN A 135 14.07 -7.42 9.52
N ILE A 136 13.04 -6.60 9.59
CA ILE A 136 12.99 -5.31 8.88
C ILE A 136 13.52 -4.22 9.83
N LYS A 137 14.77 -3.80 9.61
CA LYS A 137 15.40 -2.71 10.38
C LYS A 137 15.14 -1.33 9.77
N LYS A 138 14.87 -1.29 8.44
CA LYS A 138 14.62 -0.05 7.72
C LYS A 138 13.28 0.54 8.16
N LYS A 139 13.30 1.83 8.51
CA LYS A 139 12.08 2.60 8.70
C LYS A 139 11.70 3.26 7.38
N TYR A 140 10.49 3.05 6.95
CA TYR A 140 9.94 3.69 5.77
C TYR A 140 9.15 4.93 6.18
N VAL A 141 9.46 6.06 5.58
CA VAL A 141 8.78 7.33 5.83
C VAL A 141 8.10 7.82 4.54
N LEU A 142 6.94 8.44 4.68
CA LEU A 142 6.13 8.89 3.56
C LEU A 142 6.93 9.73 2.55
N ASP A 143 7.75 10.65 3.04
CA ASP A 143 8.51 11.61 2.23
C ASP A 143 9.55 10.95 1.31
N GLU A 144 9.94 9.71 1.61
CA GLU A 144 10.96 8.97 0.88
C GLU A 144 10.40 7.84 0.01
N MET A 145 9.09 7.57 0.12
CA MET A 145 8.47 6.46 -0.62
C MET A 145 8.39 6.75 -2.12
N THR A 146 8.64 5.70 -2.89
CA THR A 146 8.46 5.66 -4.34
C THR A 146 7.47 4.57 -4.73
N SER A 147 7.15 4.46 -6.01
CA SER A 147 6.31 3.36 -6.52
C SER A 147 6.93 1.97 -6.33
N ASP A 148 8.25 1.88 -6.11
CA ASP A 148 8.99 0.62 -6.00
C ASP A 148 8.99 0.04 -4.58
N ILE A 149 8.36 0.74 -3.63
CA ILE A 149 8.31 0.35 -2.22
C ILE A 149 7.82 -1.08 -2.00
N VAL A 150 6.87 -1.55 -2.80
CA VAL A 150 6.35 -2.93 -2.70
C VAL A 150 7.47 -3.93 -2.97
N GLY A 151 8.25 -3.73 -4.04
CA GLY A 151 9.39 -4.59 -4.36
C GLY A 151 10.46 -4.61 -3.26
N GLU A 152 10.68 -3.47 -2.59
CA GLU A 152 11.60 -3.42 -1.44
C GLU A 152 11.07 -4.22 -0.24
N ILE A 153 9.78 -4.08 0.06
CA ILE A 153 9.14 -4.79 1.18
C ILE A 153 9.13 -6.31 0.94
N MET A 154 8.82 -6.74 -0.28
CA MET A 154 8.74 -8.16 -0.63
C MET A 154 10.08 -8.90 -0.45
N LYS A 155 11.23 -8.24 -0.61
CA LYS A 155 12.57 -8.82 -0.37
C LYS A 155 12.80 -9.32 1.06
N TYR A 156 11.99 -8.89 2.04
CA TYR A 156 12.09 -9.38 3.42
C TYR A 156 11.23 -10.62 3.67
N ILE A 157 10.39 -10.99 2.71
CA ILE A 157 9.37 -12.03 2.88
C ILE A 157 9.73 -13.27 2.07
N TYR A 158 10.23 -13.05 0.86
CA TYR A 158 10.66 -14.04 -0.13
C TYR A 158 12.16 -13.95 -0.39
#